data_21609db4b7cd11c3976d51ab6fee95aa
#
_entry.id   21609db4b7cd11c3976d51ab6fee95aa
#
_cell.length_a   1.000
_cell.length_b   1.000
_cell.length_c   1.000
_cell.angle_alpha   90.00
_cell.angle_beta   90.00
_cell.angle_gamma   90.00
#
_symmetry.space_group_name_H-M   'P 1'
#
loop_
_entity.id
_entity.type
_entity.pdbx_description
1 polymer ?
#
loop_
_entity_poly.entity_id
_entity_poly.type
_entity_poly.pdbx_seq_one_letter_code
_entity_poly.pdbx_strand_id
1 'polypeptide(L)'
;SRRQRQMCIRDRKIVEYKLELNGLKYEENEVNDKLEDSISKEEEYENLQEQLDELEEKNKYILATKELLEKAYEKMKNNVTPKFTQNLSNIASNISNGKYKKVIFDEEKGLVVELETGEYISANRLSIGTIDELYLSLRLSMLDEISSEKMPIILDEAFAYFDDERLKNCLIFLAKQSEKHQIIILTCSNRERQILDSVNIKYNLVEL
;
A
#
# COMPACT_ATOMS: atom_id res chain seq x y z
N SER A 1 -55.65 -76.52 43.69
CA SER A 1 -56.09 -77.35 42.57
C SER A 1 -55.16 -77.16 41.36
N ARG A 2 -55.15 -78.12 40.42
CA ARG A 2 -54.24 -78.07 39.22
C ARG A 2 -54.42 -76.78 38.36
N ARG A 3 -55.58 -76.28 38.26
CA ARG A 3 -55.92 -74.97 37.52
C ARG A 3 -55.26 -73.73 38.14
N GLN A 4 -55.23 -73.66 39.45
CA GLN A 4 -54.59 -72.54 40.14
C GLN A 4 -53.07 -72.48 39.91
N ARG A 5 -52.40 -73.63 39.90
CA ARG A 5 -50.93 -73.73 39.62
C ARG A 5 -50.62 -73.33 38.19
N GLN A 6 -51.45 -73.71 37.21
CA GLN A 6 -51.24 -73.32 35.82
C GLN A 6 -51.46 -71.83 35.61
N MET A 7 -52.40 -71.23 36.33
CA MET A 7 -52.69 -69.77 36.28
C MET A 7 -51.53 -68.99 36.88
N CYS A 8 -50.99 -69.40 38.04
CA CYS A 8 -49.80 -68.74 38.63
C CYS A 8 -48.53 -68.86 37.77
N ILE A 9 -48.33 -69.98 37.06
CA ILE A 9 -47.19 -70.14 36.14
C ILE A 9 -47.33 -69.22 34.92
N ARG A 10 -48.55 -69.06 34.39
CA ARG A 10 -48.84 -68.20 33.26
C ARG A 10 -48.67 -66.73 33.62
N ASP A 11 -49.15 -66.31 34.78
CA ASP A 11 -49.01 -64.95 35.26
C ASP A 11 -47.55 -64.58 35.53
N ARG A 12 -46.75 -65.50 36.07
CA ARG A 12 -45.34 -65.31 36.25
C ARG A 12 -44.60 -65.14 34.90
N LYS A 13 -44.90 -65.96 33.93
CA LYS A 13 -44.36 -65.82 32.57
C LYS A 13 -44.72 -64.50 31.89
N ILE A 14 -45.97 -64.03 32.09
CA ILE A 14 -46.40 -62.74 31.57
C ILE A 14 -45.62 -61.60 32.22
N VAL A 15 -45.33 -61.66 33.49
CA VAL A 15 -44.51 -60.63 34.18
C VAL A 15 -43.06 -60.68 33.68
N GLU A 16 -42.50 -61.90 33.51
CA GLU A 16 -41.13 -62.07 32.96
C GLU A 16 -40.99 -61.52 31.55
N TYR A 17 -41.94 -61.83 30.65
CA TYR A 17 -41.97 -61.27 29.28
C TYR A 17 -42.16 -59.76 29.24
N LYS A 18 -42.96 -59.20 30.17
CA LYS A 18 -43.15 -57.74 30.29
C LYS A 18 -41.85 -57.05 30.74
N LEU A 19 -41.09 -57.63 31.63
CA LEU A 19 -39.78 -57.11 32.06
C LEU A 19 -38.77 -57.16 30.92
N GLU A 20 -38.73 -58.28 30.19
CA GLU A 20 -37.86 -58.42 29.02
C GLU A 20 -38.24 -57.48 27.91
N LEU A 21 -39.49 -57.29 27.60
CA LEU A 21 -40.00 -56.32 26.63
C LEU A 21 -39.64 -54.88 27.01
N ASN A 22 -39.71 -54.49 28.29
CA ASN A 22 -39.33 -53.18 28.76
C ASN A 22 -37.81 -52.96 28.66
N GLY A 23 -37.01 -54.00 28.91
CA GLY A 23 -35.58 -53.98 28.73
C GLY A 23 -35.20 -53.74 27.28
N LEU A 24 -35.79 -54.50 26.36
CA LEU A 24 -35.55 -54.33 24.91
C LEU A 24 -35.97 -52.94 24.39
N LYS A 25 -37.08 -52.39 24.87
CA LYS A 25 -37.52 -51.04 24.54
C LYS A 25 -36.54 -49.97 25.01
N TYR A 26 -35.90 -50.19 26.16
CA TYR A 26 -34.86 -49.29 26.68
C TYR A 26 -33.60 -49.31 25.82
N GLU A 27 -33.17 -50.52 25.43
CA GLU A 27 -32.07 -50.73 24.50
C GLU A 27 -32.33 -50.10 23.10
N GLU A 28 -33.57 -50.28 22.60
CA GLU A 28 -34.01 -49.69 21.33
C GLU A 28 -33.91 -48.14 21.35
N ASN A 29 -34.39 -47.48 22.42
CA ASN A 29 -34.31 -46.06 22.58
C ASN A 29 -32.87 -45.60 22.67
N GLU A 30 -31.97 -46.27 23.42
CA GLU A 30 -30.57 -45.93 23.52
C GLU A 30 -29.84 -46.03 22.17
N VAL A 31 -30.19 -47.03 21.36
CA VAL A 31 -29.65 -47.17 20.00
C VAL A 31 -30.17 -46.06 19.07
N ASN A 32 -31.43 -45.68 19.16
CA ASN A 32 -31.99 -44.59 18.37
C ASN A 32 -31.35 -43.25 18.73
N ASP A 33 -31.17 -42.95 20.01
CA ASP A 33 -30.48 -41.70 20.44
C ASP A 33 -29.05 -41.62 19.91
N LYS A 34 -28.31 -42.76 19.93
CA LYS A 34 -26.97 -42.84 19.35
C LYS A 34 -26.97 -42.68 17.83
N LEU A 35 -28.02 -43.17 17.16
CA LEU A 35 -28.14 -43.01 15.71
C LEU A 35 -28.43 -41.59 15.32
N GLU A 36 -29.32 -40.86 16.02
CA GLU A 36 -29.60 -39.45 15.81
C GLU A 36 -28.34 -38.56 16.04
N ASP A 37 -27.57 -38.83 17.11
CA ASP A 37 -26.31 -38.13 17.38
C ASP A 37 -25.27 -38.37 16.26
N SER A 38 -25.22 -39.62 15.72
CA SER A 38 -24.33 -39.95 14.60
C SER A 38 -24.71 -39.23 13.31
N ILE A 39 -26.00 -39.15 12.98
CA ILE A 39 -26.48 -38.44 11.80
C ILE A 39 -26.18 -36.96 11.92
N SER A 40 -26.44 -36.35 13.08
CA SER A 40 -26.13 -34.92 13.33
C SER A 40 -24.66 -34.61 13.17
N LYS A 41 -23.78 -35.49 13.63
CA LYS A 41 -22.32 -35.32 13.46
C LYS A 41 -21.87 -35.50 12.02
N GLU A 42 -22.51 -36.34 11.26
CA GLU A 42 -22.22 -36.54 9.83
C GLU A 42 -22.62 -35.29 9.01
N GLU A 43 -23.77 -34.70 9.30
CA GLU A 43 -24.20 -33.41 8.70
C GLU A 43 -23.25 -32.25 9.08
N GLU A 44 -22.81 -32.19 10.34
CA GLU A 44 -21.83 -31.19 10.78
C GLU A 44 -20.49 -31.38 10.07
N TYR A 45 -20.02 -32.59 9.90
CA TYR A 45 -18.79 -32.92 9.19
C TYR A 45 -18.87 -32.50 7.71
N GLU A 46 -19.95 -32.81 7.01
CA GLU A 46 -20.15 -32.41 5.62
C GLU A 46 -20.16 -30.88 5.47
N ASN A 47 -20.84 -30.16 6.36
CA ASN A 47 -20.87 -28.71 6.36
C ASN A 47 -19.47 -28.08 6.61
N LEU A 48 -18.73 -28.65 7.56
CA LEU A 48 -17.37 -28.19 7.84
C LEU A 48 -16.42 -28.46 6.66
N GLN A 49 -16.61 -29.58 5.97
CA GLN A 49 -15.82 -29.91 4.79
C GLN A 49 -16.08 -28.93 3.63
N GLU A 50 -17.35 -28.60 3.39
CA GLU A 50 -17.73 -27.59 2.39
C GLU A 50 -17.13 -26.22 2.70
N GLN A 51 -17.18 -25.79 3.98
CA GLN A 51 -16.55 -24.54 4.42
C GLN A 51 -15.02 -24.55 4.24
N LEU A 52 -14.38 -25.69 4.50
CA LEU A 52 -12.95 -25.86 4.30
C LEU A 52 -12.58 -25.70 2.82
N ASP A 53 -13.31 -26.37 1.94
CA ASP A 53 -13.08 -26.32 0.50
C ASP A 53 -13.25 -24.88 -0.04
N GLU A 54 -14.28 -24.16 0.42
CA GLU A 54 -14.45 -22.74 0.08
C GLU A 54 -13.31 -21.86 0.57
N LEU A 55 -12.80 -22.08 1.78
CA LEU A 55 -11.70 -21.33 2.35
C LEU A 55 -10.39 -21.62 1.63
N GLU A 56 -10.14 -22.88 1.25
CA GLU A 56 -8.98 -23.28 0.48
C GLU A 56 -9.00 -22.62 -0.91
N GLU A 57 -10.13 -22.58 -1.58
CA GLU A 57 -10.30 -21.92 -2.86
C GLU A 57 -10.02 -20.40 -2.74
N LYS A 58 -10.62 -19.73 -1.75
CA LYS A 58 -10.36 -18.32 -1.46
C LYS A 58 -8.88 -18.05 -1.17
N ASN A 59 -8.26 -18.89 -0.38
CA ASN A 59 -6.82 -18.77 -0.07
C ASN A 59 -5.96 -18.88 -1.32
N LYS A 60 -6.28 -19.78 -2.23
CA LYS A 60 -5.59 -19.93 -3.52
C LYS A 60 -5.65 -18.64 -4.35
N TYR A 61 -6.82 -17.99 -4.43
CA TYR A 61 -6.97 -16.72 -5.13
C TYR A 61 -6.20 -15.59 -4.46
N ILE A 62 -6.22 -15.52 -3.13
CA ILE A 62 -5.47 -14.51 -2.37
C ILE A 62 -3.96 -14.65 -2.61
N LEU A 63 -3.43 -15.87 -2.56
CA LEU A 63 -2.01 -16.13 -2.81
C LEU A 63 -1.61 -15.77 -4.24
N ALA A 64 -2.42 -16.13 -5.24
CA ALA A 64 -2.16 -15.76 -6.62
C ALA A 64 -2.19 -14.25 -6.84
N THR A 65 -3.14 -13.55 -6.20
CA THR A 65 -3.24 -12.08 -6.26
C THR A 65 -2.03 -11.41 -5.60
N LYS A 66 -1.60 -11.92 -4.45
CA LYS A 66 -0.39 -11.43 -3.77
C LYS A 66 0.85 -11.56 -4.66
N GLU A 67 1.05 -12.73 -5.26
CA GLU A 67 2.19 -12.96 -6.18
C GLU A 67 2.17 -12.01 -7.39
N LEU A 68 0.99 -11.77 -7.97
CA LEU A 68 0.84 -10.82 -9.09
C LEU A 68 1.14 -9.39 -8.67
N LEU A 69 0.71 -8.97 -7.48
CA LEU A 69 1.00 -7.64 -6.94
C LEU A 69 2.49 -7.47 -6.65
N GLU A 70 3.14 -8.47 -6.07
CA GLU A 70 4.59 -8.45 -5.82
C GLU A 70 5.37 -8.35 -7.15
N LYS A 71 5.02 -9.13 -8.15
CA LYS A 71 5.62 -9.03 -9.49
C LYS A 71 5.40 -7.67 -10.16
N ALA A 72 4.21 -7.09 -10.02
CA ALA A 72 3.91 -5.77 -10.55
C ALA A 72 4.72 -4.68 -9.82
N TYR A 73 4.83 -4.76 -8.50
CA TYR A 73 5.64 -3.86 -7.69
C TYR A 73 7.12 -3.92 -8.06
N GLU A 74 7.69 -5.13 -8.16
CA GLU A 74 9.07 -5.36 -8.60
C GLU A 74 9.31 -4.77 -10.00
N LYS A 75 8.40 -4.96 -10.92
CA LYS A 75 8.49 -4.41 -12.27
C LYS A 75 8.45 -2.88 -12.27
N MET A 76 7.60 -2.27 -11.46
CA MET A 76 7.56 -0.82 -11.28
C MET A 76 8.87 -0.31 -10.65
N LYS A 77 9.33 -0.93 -9.57
CA LYS A 77 10.57 -0.56 -8.88
C LYS A 77 11.77 -0.59 -9.82
N ASN A 78 11.90 -1.63 -10.63
CA ASN A 78 13.03 -1.81 -11.53
C ASN A 78 13.01 -0.89 -12.76
N ASN A 79 11.86 -0.45 -13.23
CA ASN A 79 11.74 0.36 -14.44
C ASN A 79 11.58 1.87 -14.16
N VAL A 80 10.83 2.24 -13.12
CA VAL A 80 10.49 3.64 -12.83
C VAL A 80 11.55 4.28 -11.92
N THR A 81 11.98 3.58 -10.88
CA THR A 81 12.90 4.14 -9.88
C THR A 81 14.24 4.62 -10.45
N PRO A 82 14.95 3.88 -11.33
CA PRO A 82 16.23 4.35 -11.87
C PRO A 82 16.09 5.60 -12.73
N LYS A 83 15.07 5.66 -13.59
CA LYS A 83 14.81 6.81 -14.46
C LYS A 83 14.40 8.04 -13.63
N PHE A 84 13.52 7.84 -12.65
CA PHE A 84 13.11 8.88 -11.71
C PHE A 84 14.32 9.40 -10.91
N THR A 85 15.13 8.53 -10.34
CA THR A 85 16.35 8.91 -9.57
C THR A 85 17.34 9.69 -10.43
N GLN A 86 17.51 9.29 -11.70
CA GLN A 86 18.37 10.01 -12.63
C GLN A 86 17.81 11.39 -12.96
N ASN A 87 16.52 11.52 -13.20
CA ASN A 87 15.87 12.81 -13.47
C ASN A 87 15.95 13.73 -12.26
N LEU A 88 15.64 13.22 -11.06
CA LEU A 88 15.79 13.95 -9.80
C LEU A 88 17.21 14.45 -9.59
N SER A 89 18.21 13.60 -9.80
CA SER A 89 19.62 13.96 -9.66
C SER A 89 20.04 15.03 -10.67
N ASN A 90 19.56 14.94 -11.91
CA ASN A 90 19.84 15.94 -12.93
C ASN A 90 19.23 17.30 -12.58
N ILE A 91 17.99 17.34 -12.10
CA ILE A 91 17.34 18.58 -11.69
C ILE A 91 18.06 19.19 -10.49
N ALA A 92 18.31 18.43 -9.45
CA ALA A 92 19.02 18.88 -8.27
C ALA A 92 20.44 19.39 -8.59
N SER A 93 21.16 18.71 -9.49
CA SER A 93 22.48 19.14 -9.96
C SER A 93 22.39 20.46 -10.74
N ASN A 94 21.40 20.67 -11.58
CA ASN A 94 21.23 21.92 -12.32
C ASN A 94 20.92 23.11 -11.40
N ILE A 95 20.02 22.93 -10.44
CA ILE A 95 19.63 23.99 -9.49
C ILE A 95 20.78 24.31 -8.52
N SER A 96 21.49 23.29 -8.03
CA SER A 96 22.60 23.44 -7.09
C SER A 96 23.96 23.80 -7.74
N ASN A 97 23.97 24.06 -9.04
CA ASN A 97 25.20 24.30 -9.80
C ASN A 97 26.25 23.18 -9.66
N GLY A 98 25.79 21.93 -9.70
CA GLY A 98 26.62 20.73 -9.64
C GLY A 98 27.03 20.27 -8.24
N LYS A 99 26.57 20.96 -7.19
CA LYS A 99 26.91 20.60 -5.80
C LYS A 99 26.31 19.24 -5.40
N TYR A 100 25.06 18.96 -5.80
CA TYR A 100 24.37 17.71 -5.51
C TYR A 100 24.20 16.91 -6.79
N LYS A 101 25.18 16.05 -7.08
CA LYS A 101 25.20 15.27 -8.34
C LYS A 101 24.31 14.04 -8.29
N LYS A 102 24.07 13.50 -7.11
CA LYS A 102 23.24 12.32 -6.94
C LYS A 102 22.30 12.48 -5.76
N VAL A 103 21.03 12.37 -6.06
CA VAL A 103 19.95 12.43 -5.10
C VAL A 103 19.11 11.18 -5.24
N ILE A 104 18.88 10.48 -4.13
CA ILE A 104 18.14 9.22 -4.08
C ILE A 104 16.97 9.41 -3.13
N PHE A 105 15.84 8.82 -3.46
CA PHE A 105 14.73 8.66 -2.53
C PHE A 105 14.82 7.28 -1.88
N ASP A 106 15.11 7.28 -0.58
CA ASP A 106 15.17 6.09 0.27
C ASP A 106 13.84 5.96 1.04
N GLU A 107 13.28 4.76 1.11
CA GLU A 107 11.97 4.54 1.75
C GLU A 107 11.99 4.83 3.25
N GLU A 108 13.14 4.63 3.92
CA GLU A 108 13.28 4.84 5.37
C GLU A 108 13.82 6.23 5.71
N LYS A 109 14.77 6.75 4.92
CA LYS A 109 15.50 7.98 5.19
C LYS A 109 14.97 9.19 4.44
N GLY A 110 14.01 9.00 3.52
CA GLY A 110 13.53 10.04 2.62
C GLY A 110 14.55 10.44 1.57
N LEU A 111 14.68 11.72 1.28
CA LEU A 111 15.70 12.21 0.36
C LEU A 111 17.11 12.08 0.95
N VAL A 112 18.00 11.44 0.20
CA VAL A 112 19.40 11.22 0.53
C VAL A 112 20.28 11.80 -0.57
N VAL A 113 21.31 12.51 -0.20
CA VAL A 113 22.19 13.23 -1.11
C VAL A 113 23.62 12.70 -0.98
N GLU A 114 24.27 12.48 -2.11
CA GLU A 114 25.70 12.20 -2.17
C GLU A 114 26.49 13.51 -2.11
N LEU A 115 27.36 13.63 -1.11
CA LEU A 115 28.28 14.74 -0.97
C LEU A 115 29.50 14.57 -1.90
N GLU A 116 30.27 15.64 -2.09
CA GLU A 116 31.54 15.61 -2.86
C GLU A 116 32.56 14.61 -2.28
N THR A 117 32.46 14.30 -0.99
CA THR A 117 33.25 13.28 -0.31
C THR A 117 32.85 11.84 -0.66
N GLY A 118 31.75 11.62 -1.36
CA GLY A 118 31.15 10.30 -1.62
C GLY A 118 30.27 9.76 -0.49
N GLU A 119 30.11 10.52 0.60
CA GLU A 119 29.23 10.16 1.70
C GLU A 119 27.77 10.49 1.37
N TYR A 120 26.87 9.64 1.84
CA TYR A 120 25.43 9.83 1.71
C TYR A 120 24.84 10.36 3.01
N ILE A 121 24.19 11.51 2.94
CA ILE A 121 23.49 12.10 4.09
C ILE A 121 22.00 12.33 3.78
N SER A 122 21.16 12.19 4.82
CA SER A 122 19.74 12.55 4.70
C SER A 122 19.59 14.06 4.51
N ALA A 123 18.68 14.47 3.62
CA ALA A 123 18.37 15.87 3.35
C ALA A 123 18.01 16.65 4.62
N ASN A 124 17.39 16.01 5.61
CA ASN A 124 17.03 16.61 6.90
C ASN A 124 18.23 17.15 7.71
N ARG A 125 19.46 16.79 7.34
CA ARG A 125 20.69 17.27 7.99
C ARG A 125 21.30 18.48 7.27
N LEU A 126 20.68 18.93 6.19
CA LEU A 126 21.13 20.07 5.39
C LEU A 126 20.45 21.36 5.83
N SER A 127 20.85 22.50 5.26
CA SER A 127 20.20 23.79 5.51
C SER A 127 18.78 23.81 4.95
N ILE A 128 17.88 24.62 5.54
CA ILE A 128 16.49 24.74 5.10
C ILE A 128 16.39 25.05 3.62
N GLY A 129 17.19 26.02 3.12
CA GLY A 129 17.17 26.35 1.69
C GLY A 129 17.62 25.20 0.79
N THR A 130 18.51 24.30 1.28
CA THR A 130 18.90 23.10 0.54
C THR A 130 17.79 22.06 0.57
N ILE A 131 17.10 21.92 1.69
CA ILE A 131 15.95 21.02 1.82
C ILE A 131 14.87 21.44 0.82
N ASP A 132 14.53 22.74 0.77
CA ASP A 132 13.53 23.26 -0.15
C ASP A 132 13.93 23.07 -1.62
N GLU A 133 15.20 23.26 -1.95
CA GLU A 133 15.76 23.00 -3.28
C GLU A 133 15.58 21.54 -3.70
N LEU A 134 15.89 20.60 -2.80
CA LEU A 134 15.76 19.17 -3.07
C LEU A 134 14.29 18.74 -3.20
N TYR A 135 13.42 19.31 -2.38
CA TYR A 135 11.97 19.06 -2.51
C TYR A 135 11.37 19.67 -3.78
N LEU A 136 11.83 20.85 -4.19
CA LEU A 136 11.46 21.43 -5.48
C LEU A 136 11.92 20.52 -6.63
N SER A 137 13.16 20.05 -6.58
CA SER A 137 13.72 19.10 -7.57
C SER A 137 12.91 17.80 -7.63
N LEU A 138 12.49 17.28 -6.48
CA LEU A 138 11.64 16.11 -6.37
C LEU A 138 10.28 16.36 -7.07
N ARG A 139 9.61 17.46 -6.77
CA ARG A 139 8.31 17.82 -7.37
C ARG A 139 8.41 17.98 -8.89
N LEU A 140 9.45 18.66 -9.36
CA LEU A 140 9.68 18.85 -10.80
C LEU A 140 9.98 17.52 -11.52
N SER A 141 10.72 16.61 -10.88
CA SER A 141 11.00 15.30 -11.44
C SER A 141 9.76 14.39 -11.52
N MET A 142 8.81 14.58 -10.60
CA MET A 142 7.54 13.85 -10.62
C MET A 142 6.59 14.30 -11.74
N LEU A 143 6.64 15.55 -12.17
CA LEU A 143 5.77 16.07 -13.22
C LEU A 143 5.93 15.29 -14.53
N ASP A 144 7.15 15.00 -14.92
CA ASP A 144 7.46 14.25 -16.15
C ASP A 144 7.01 12.76 -16.08
N GLU A 145 6.85 12.21 -14.86
CA GLU A 145 6.47 10.80 -14.66
C GLU A 145 4.96 10.62 -14.44
N ILE A 146 4.27 11.63 -13.84
CA ILE A 146 2.85 11.52 -13.50
C ILE A 146 1.95 11.87 -14.67
N SER A 147 2.34 12.81 -15.53
CA SER A 147 1.49 13.29 -16.59
C SER A 147 2.21 13.33 -17.95
N SER A 148 1.55 12.76 -18.94
CA SER A 148 1.91 12.94 -20.35
C SER A 148 1.43 14.29 -20.90
N GLU A 149 0.58 15.01 -20.16
CA GLU A 149 0.06 16.32 -20.53
C GLU A 149 0.93 17.45 -19.97
N LYS A 150 1.02 18.54 -20.71
CA LYS A 150 1.77 19.75 -20.30
C LYS A 150 0.99 20.53 -19.25
N MET A 151 1.17 20.17 -17.98
CA MET A 151 0.52 20.84 -16.86
C MET A 151 1.25 22.14 -16.52
N PRO A 152 0.52 23.21 -16.10
CA PRO A 152 1.14 24.42 -15.58
C PRO A 152 1.83 24.15 -14.23
N ILE A 153 2.97 24.80 -13.99
CA ILE A 153 3.71 24.76 -12.74
C ILE A 153 3.44 26.08 -12.01
N ILE A 154 2.79 25.99 -10.87
CA ILE A 154 2.50 27.15 -10.02
C ILE A 154 3.41 27.11 -8.80
N LEU A 155 4.20 28.15 -8.61
CA LEU A 155 5.17 28.32 -7.54
C LEU A 155 4.75 29.54 -6.70
N ASP A 156 4.23 29.27 -5.50
CA ASP A 156 3.75 30.30 -4.58
C ASP A 156 4.77 30.44 -3.44
N GLU A 157 5.40 31.64 -3.36
CA GLU A 157 6.49 31.95 -2.41
C GLU A 157 7.57 30.85 -2.28
N ALA A 158 7.82 30.12 -3.37
CA ALA A 158 8.62 28.89 -3.35
C ALA A 158 10.10 29.10 -3.07
N PHE A 159 10.59 30.35 -3.08
CA PHE A 159 12.01 30.69 -3.01
C PHE A 159 12.39 31.44 -1.75
N ALA A 160 11.54 31.49 -0.75
CA ALA A 160 11.72 32.29 0.46
C ALA A 160 13.06 32.03 1.19
N TYR A 161 13.54 30.78 1.17
CA TYR A 161 14.77 30.37 1.84
C TYR A 161 15.98 30.16 0.90
N PHE A 162 15.84 30.54 -0.39
CA PHE A 162 16.95 30.47 -1.34
C PHE A 162 17.88 31.67 -1.18
N ASP A 163 19.19 31.44 -1.25
CA ASP A 163 20.14 32.52 -1.51
C ASP A 163 20.07 32.96 -2.98
N ASP A 164 20.69 34.09 -3.31
CA ASP A 164 20.60 34.68 -4.65
C ASP A 164 21.22 33.80 -5.74
N GLU A 165 22.28 33.07 -5.43
CA GLU A 165 22.93 32.18 -6.40
C GLU A 165 22.01 30.97 -6.70
N ARG A 166 21.44 30.35 -5.67
CA ARG A 166 20.51 29.24 -5.79
C ARG A 166 19.24 29.68 -6.53
N LEU A 167 18.68 30.83 -6.18
CA LEU A 167 17.53 31.38 -6.85
C LEU A 167 17.81 31.64 -8.34
N LYS A 168 18.96 32.23 -8.67
CA LYS A 168 19.39 32.44 -10.06
C LYS A 168 19.46 31.14 -10.85
N ASN A 169 20.09 30.12 -10.31
CA ASN A 169 20.21 28.81 -10.98
C ASN A 169 18.86 28.14 -11.17
N CYS A 170 17.98 28.23 -10.16
CA CYS A 170 16.63 27.71 -10.21
C CYS A 170 15.79 28.45 -11.31
N LEU A 171 15.85 29.78 -11.36
CA LEU A 171 15.13 30.55 -12.36
C LEU A 171 15.62 30.28 -13.79
N ILE A 172 16.94 30.11 -13.98
CA ILE A 172 17.50 29.69 -15.28
C ILE A 172 17.03 28.28 -15.65
N PHE A 173 16.96 27.36 -14.70
CA PHE A 173 16.42 26.02 -14.94
C PHE A 173 14.93 26.06 -15.31
N LEU A 174 14.12 26.81 -14.55
CA LEU A 174 12.68 26.98 -14.81
C LEU A 174 12.43 27.66 -16.17
N ALA A 175 13.24 28.64 -16.57
CA ALA A 175 13.15 29.24 -17.90
C ALA A 175 13.33 28.22 -19.02
N LYS A 176 14.22 27.24 -18.88
CA LYS A 176 14.34 26.13 -19.83
C LYS A 176 13.13 25.22 -19.81
N GLN A 177 12.53 24.99 -18.64
CA GLN A 177 11.30 24.20 -18.53
C GLN A 177 10.08 24.90 -19.11
N SER A 178 10.11 26.24 -19.24
CA SER A 178 9.01 27.02 -19.84
C SER A 178 8.76 26.70 -21.32
N GLU A 179 9.69 26.03 -22.00
CA GLU A 179 9.47 25.51 -23.36
C GLU A 179 8.44 24.36 -23.35
N LYS A 180 8.32 23.64 -22.24
CA LYS A 180 7.43 22.49 -22.09
C LYS A 180 6.19 22.80 -21.24
N HIS A 181 6.33 23.60 -20.21
CA HIS A 181 5.31 23.88 -19.20
C HIS A 181 5.09 25.38 -19.06
N GLN A 182 3.85 25.80 -18.85
CA GLN A 182 3.58 27.15 -18.39
C GLN A 182 4.05 27.29 -16.93
N ILE A 183 4.91 28.26 -16.63
CA ILE A 183 5.43 28.51 -15.28
C ILE A 183 4.82 29.79 -14.75
N ILE A 184 4.19 29.72 -13.58
CA ILE A 184 3.57 30.86 -12.89
C ILE A 184 4.26 30.93 -11.52
N ILE A 185 4.89 32.12 -11.28
CA ILE A 185 5.55 32.39 -9.99
C ILE A 185 4.74 33.50 -9.31
N LEU A 186 4.24 33.19 -8.12
CA LEU A 186 3.56 34.14 -7.24
C LEU A 186 4.54 34.52 -6.14
N THR A 187 4.82 35.81 -5.99
CA THR A 187 5.76 36.32 -4.98
C THR A 187 5.41 37.75 -4.57
N CYS A 188 5.65 38.08 -3.30
CA CYS A 188 5.60 39.45 -2.82
C CYS A 188 6.97 40.16 -2.89
N SER A 189 8.02 39.46 -3.37
CA SER A 189 9.39 39.93 -3.44
C SER A 189 9.74 40.45 -4.85
N ASN A 190 10.55 41.50 -4.92
CA ASN A 190 11.13 41.96 -6.18
C ASN A 190 12.41 41.23 -6.57
N ARG A 191 12.88 40.31 -5.73
CA ARG A 191 14.17 39.62 -5.91
C ARG A 191 14.18 38.73 -7.15
N GLU A 192 13.13 37.96 -7.36
CA GLU A 192 12.94 37.10 -8.52
C GLU A 192 13.00 37.93 -9.83
N ARG A 193 12.30 39.06 -9.87
CA ARG A 193 12.31 39.97 -10.99
C ARG A 193 13.71 40.52 -11.28
N GLN A 194 14.40 41.05 -10.25
CA GLN A 194 15.75 41.58 -10.39
C GLN A 194 16.73 40.54 -10.96
N ILE A 195 16.62 39.29 -10.52
CA ILE A 195 17.46 38.21 -11.02
C ILE A 195 17.12 37.85 -12.45
N LEU A 196 15.83 37.72 -12.80
CA LEU A 196 15.39 37.45 -14.18
C LEU A 196 15.89 38.52 -15.15
N ASP A 197 15.77 39.78 -14.76
CA ASP A 197 16.28 40.92 -15.54
C ASP A 197 17.82 40.87 -15.70
N SER A 198 18.53 40.53 -14.63
CA SER A 198 19.99 40.44 -14.66
C SER A 198 20.56 39.34 -15.59
N VAL A 199 19.76 38.30 -15.84
CA VAL A 199 20.12 37.19 -16.74
C VAL A 199 19.39 37.24 -18.08
N ASN A 200 18.68 38.33 -18.37
CA ASN A 200 17.94 38.57 -19.61
C ASN A 200 16.89 37.49 -19.95
N ILE A 201 16.25 36.90 -18.95
CA ILE A 201 15.15 35.96 -19.12
C ILE A 201 13.86 36.77 -19.33
N LYS A 202 13.14 36.50 -20.43
CA LYS A 202 11.85 37.11 -20.73
C LYS A 202 10.73 36.52 -19.90
N TYR A 203 9.88 37.35 -19.33
CA TYR A 203 8.71 36.95 -18.58
C TYR A 203 7.56 37.96 -18.75
N ASN A 204 6.35 37.56 -18.42
CA ASN A 204 5.20 38.45 -18.35
C ASN A 204 4.96 38.84 -16.89
N LEU A 205 4.99 40.13 -16.58
CA LEU A 205 4.69 40.63 -15.23
C LEU A 205 3.19 40.94 -15.13
N VAL A 206 2.57 40.46 -14.07
CA VAL A 206 1.21 40.83 -13.65
C VAL A 206 1.29 41.35 -12.23
N GLU A 207 0.94 42.59 -12.00
CA GLU A 207 0.82 43.19 -10.67
C GLU A 207 -0.65 43.14 -10.23
N LEU A 208 -0.91 42.64 -9.03
CA LEU A 208 -2.24 42.46 -8.43
C LEU A 208 -2.52 43.58 -7.44
#